data_58cf2661d2bf34d893d0aadd0e751b8c
#
_entry.id   58cf2661d2bf34d893d0aadd0e751b8c
#
_cell.length_a   1.000
_cell.length_b   1.000
_cell.length_c   1.000
_cell.angle_alpha   90.00
_cell.angle_beta   90.00
_cell.angle_gamma   90.00
#
_symmetry.space_group_name_H-M   'P 1'
#
loop_
_entity.id
_entity.type
_entity.pdbx_description
1 polymer ?
#
loop_
_entity_poly.entity_id
_entity_poly.type
_entity_poly.pdbx_seq_one_letter_code
_entity_poly.pdbx_strand_id
1 'polypeptide(L)'
;MTSTRGAAIVYRLYDVGFEIDLNRAAELLTAARDAGEPLRVRPVRGEAQAIQIANPPITVALGAESLGVPGAAGPAEVSTRIFDFGVVSLRVTIPAAEMTWAEFTAFGNAVDVGFDLTPIFDRQLASLLACIAPAVERQEVKKVTEDYVVFRITSRLSSDTWRDENIVPLLLNERRALSDIARNELLPHRFSYYTDDLTILTWDNALIVEPSADDADVQYILEFANAQLLELRVYDAILDAELPKMYDRVAVARPRGAGLLRGRYALILADLQALVADSTELVERVESALKVTDDVYLARIYTAALEIFRGREWRAAIDRKLSIIRETYDMLNAESQAARSEALELLIVVLIMLEIVLAILLRH
;
A
#
# COMPACT_ATOMS: atom_id res chain seq x y z
N MET A 1 25.32 -31.82 10.79
CA MET A 1 24.89 -30.41 10.69
C MET A 1 23.80 -30.36 9.66
N THR A 2 22.62 -29.95 10.04
CA THR A 2 21.48 -29.78 9.10
C THR A 2 21.80 -28.63 8.16
N SER A 3 21.77 -28.89 6.86
CA SER A 3 21.99 -27.90 5.83
C SER A 3 20.71 -27.06 5.64
N THR A 4 20.85 -25.75 5.59
CA THR A 4 19.77 -24.80 5.35
C THR A 4 19.73 -24.45 3.86
N ARG A 5 18.56 -24.61 3.23
CA ARG A 5 18.26 -24.11 1.89
C ARG A 5 17.14 -23.08 1.99
N GLY A 6 17.29 -22.01 1.26
CA GLY A 6 16.28 -20.96 1.26
C GLY A 6 16.63 -19.82 0.32
N ALA A 7 15.96 -18.71 0.53
CA ALA A 7 16.17 -17.47 -0.22
C ALA A 7 15.86 -16.27 0.68
N ALA A 8 16.48 -15.15 0.41
CA ALA A 8 16.01 -13.85 0.87
C ALA A 8 15.21 -13.18 -0.26
N ILE A 9 14.03 -12.70 0.07
CA ILE A 9 13.10 -12.10 -0.88
C ILE A 9 12.85 -10.68 -0.42
N VAL A 10 13.30 -9.71 -1.19
CA VAL A 10 13.16 -8.29 -0.87
C VAL A 10 12.05 -7.72 -1.73
N TYR A 11 11.09 -7.11 -1.06
CA TYR A 11 9.97 -6.39 -1.67
C TYR A 11 10.17 -4.90 -1.55
N ARG A 12 9.82 -4.18 -2.60
CA ARG A 12 9.54 -2.75 -2.55
C ARG A 12 8.25 -2.46 -3.30
N LEU A 13 7.31 -1.84 -2.60
CA LEU A 13 6.00 -1.53 -3.11
C LEU A 13 5.88 -0.03 -3.40
N TYR A 14 5.22 0.29 -4.51
CA TYR A 14 5.02 1.64 -5.01
C TYR A 14 3.54 1.86 -5.31
N ASP A 15 3.01 2.99 -4.87
CA ASP A 15 1.75 3.52 -5.39
C ASP A 15 2.09 4.30 -6.68
N VAL A 16 1.50 3.89 -7.78
CA VAL A 16 1.82 4.41 -9.12
C VAL A 16 0.63 5.07 -9.82
N GLY A 17 -0.55 5.06 -9.21
CA GLY A 17 -1.77 5.65 -9.74
C GLY A 17 -3.01 5.24 -8.98
N PHE A 18 -4.17 5.78 -9.37
CA PHE A 18 -5.43 5.54 -8.66
C PHE A 18 -5.97 4.11 -8.86
N GLU A 19 -5.91 3.61 -10.09
CA GLU A 19 -6.38 2.28 -10.48
C GLU A 19 -5.55 1.75 -11.66
N ILE A 20 -5.38 0.43 -11.73
CA ILE A 20 -4.73 -0.25 -12.85
C ILE A 20 -5.70 -1.25 -13.47
N ASP A 21 -6.06 -1.05 -14.73
CA ASP A 21 -6.78 -2.05 -15.51
C ASP A 21 -5.85 -3.25 -15.76
N LEU A 22 -6.02 -4.30 -14.95
CA LEU A 22 -5.19 -5.50 -15.00
C LEU A 22 -5.30 -6.24 -16.33
N ASN A 23 -6.46 -6.24 -16.99
CA ASN A 23 -6.63 -6.88 -18.27
C ASN A 23 -5.83 -6.14 -19.35
N ARG A 24 -5.95 -4.81 -19.35
CA ARG A 24 -5.21 -3.96 -20.27
C ARG A 24 -3.69 -4.02 -20.01
N ALA A 25 -3.27 -4.02 -18.77
CA ALA A 25 -1.87 -4.19 -18.39
C ALA A 25 -1.31 -5.54 -18.89
N ALA A 26 -2.07 -6.64 -18.73
CA ALA A 26 -1.67 -7.96 -19.24
C ALA A 26 -1.52 -8.00 -20.76
N GLU A 27 -2.43 -7.34 -21.51
CA GLU A 27 -2.33 -7.22 -22.97
C GLU A 27 -1.05 -6.48 -23.40
N LEU A 28 -0.78 -5.33 -22.77
CA LEU A 28 0.39 -4.50 -23.06
C LEU A 28 1.70 -5.24 -22.76
N LEU A 29 1.78 -5.90 -21.61
CA LEU A 29 2.94 -6.69 -21.21
C LEU A 29 3.17 -7.91 -22.15
N THR A 30 2.09 -8.52 -22.61
CA THR A 30 2.17 -9.62 -23.58
C THR A 30 2.68 -9.13 -24.94
N ALA A 31 2.17 -7.99 -25.40
CA ALA A 31 2.60 -7.37 -26.65
C ALA A 31 4.08 -6.94 -26.61
N ALA A 32 4.55 -6.38 -25.50
CA ALA A 32 5.95 -6.01 -25.30
C ALA A 32 6.87 -7.22 -25.34
N ARG A 33 6.47 -8.34 -24.72
CA ARG A 33 7.20 -9.62 -24.80
C ARG A 33 7.31 -10.12 -26.23
N ASP A 34 6.23 -10.08 -26.99
CA ASP A 34 6.19 -10.59 -28.37
C ASP A 34 7.02 -9.69 -29.31
N ALA A 35 7.25 -8.42 -28.93
CA ALA A 35 8.17 -7.49 -29.60
C ALA A 35 9.66 -7.73 -29.27
N GLY A 36 9.97 -8.71 -28.40
CA GLY A 36 11.35 -9.09 -28.07
C GLY A 36 11.89 -8.51 -26.76
N GLU A 37 11.07 -7.86 -25.96
CA GLU A 37 11.46 -7.46 -24.60
C GLU A 37 11.54 -8.68 -23.66
N PRO A 38 12.47 -8.70 -22.70
CA PRO A 38 12.73 -9.87 -21.85
C PRO A 38 11.63 -10.15 -20.81
N LEU A 39 10.45 -9.56 -20.95
CA LEU A 39 9.33 -9.71 -20.03
C LEU A 39 8.67 -11.09 -20.18
N ARG A 40 8.72 -11.92 -19.16
CA ARG A 40 7.98 -13.19 -19.11
C ARG A 40 6.69 -12.99 -18.32
N VAL A 41 5.63 -12.60 -19.02
CA VAL A 41 4.30 -12.53 -18.43
C VAL A 41 3.80 -13.94 -18.18
N ARG A 42 3.64 -14.31 -16.91
CA ARG A 42 2.77 -15.42 -16.52
C ARG A 42 1.60 -14.78 -15.79
N PRO A 43 0.40 -14.72 -16.38
CA PRO A 43 -0.78 -14.42 -15.59
C PRO A 43 -0.95 -15.61 -14.64
N VAL A 44 -0.49 -15.48 -13.43
CA VAL A 44 -0.66 -16.51 -12.41
C VAL A 44 -2.06 -16.34 -11.83
N ARG A 45 -3.05 -16.85 -12.54
CA ARG A 45 -4.30 -17.26 -11.93
C ARG A 45 -3.98 -18.50 -11.11
N GLY A 46 -3.81 -18.37 -9.78
CA GLY A 46 -3.83 -19.52 -8.88
C GLY A 46 -2.54 -19.85 -8.13
N GLU A 47 -1.61 -18.93 -7.89
CA GLU A 47 -0.52 -19.21 -6.93
C GLU A 47 -1.03 -19.36 -5.49
N ALA A 48 -2.16 -18.78 -5.15
CA ALA A 48 -2.80 -18.89 -3.84
C ALA A 48 -4.21 -19.44 -4.01
N GLN A 49 -4.38 -20.76 -3.98
CA GLN A 49 -5.71 -21.41 -4.05
C GLN A 49 -6.61 -21.03 -2.88
N ALA A 50 -6.04 -20.65 -1.76
CA ALA A 50 -6.75 -20.30 -0.54
C ALA A 50 -7.15 -18.82 -0.45
N ILE A 51 -6.73 -17.97 -1.40
CA ILE A 51 -6.96 -16.53 -1.35
C ILE A 51 -7.94 -16.11 -2.44
N GLN A 52 -9.08 -15.55 -2.02
CA GLN A 52 -10.17 -15.10 -2.89
C GLN A 52 -10.16 -13.57 -2.96
N ILE A 53 -9.43 -13.02 -3.94
CA ILE A 53 -9.49 -11.58 -4.27
C ILE A 53 -10.39 -11.42 -5.48
N ALA A 54 -11.27 -10.41 -5.44
CA ALA A 54 -12.23 -10.16 -6.53
C ALA A 54 -11.50 -9.95 -7.88
N ASN A 55 -10.39 -9.19 -7.87
CA ASN A 55 -9.51 -8.98 -9.01
C ASN A 55 -8.11 -9.49 -8.65
N PRO A 56 -7.77 -10.75 -8.99
CA PRO A 56 -6.45 -11.31 -8.68
C PRO A 56 -5.34 -10.49 -9.36
N PRO A 57 -4.27 -10.13 -8.64
CA PRO A 57 -3.17 -9.37 -9.19
C PRO A 57 -2.42 -10.17 -10.29
N ILE A 58 -1.72 -9.45 -11.14
CA ILE A 58 -0.89 -10.04 -12.19
C ILE A 58 0.54 -10.16 -11.68
N THR A 59 1.15 -11.35 -11.81
CA THR A 59 2.58 -11.55 -11.54
C THR A 59 3.36 -11.63 -12.85
N VAL A 60 4.46 -10.88 -12.95
CA VAL A 60 5.31 -10.80 -14.13
C VAL A 60 6.77 -11.04 -13.75
N ALA A 61 7.45 -11.96 -14.45
CA ALA A 61 8.89 -12.12 -14.31
C ALA A 61 9.61 -11.06 -15.18
N LEU A 62 10.47 -10.27 -14.54
CA LEU A 62 11.22 -9.17 -15.18
C LEU A 62 12.65 -9.57 -15.58
N GLY A 63 13.09 -10.78 -15.21
CA GLY A 63 14.39 -11.31 -15.56
C GLY A 63 15.23 -11.73 -14.36
N ALA A 64 16.55 -11.79 -14.52
CA ALA A 64 17.49 -12.17 -13.49
C ALA A 64 18.68 -11.20 -13.47
N GLU A 65 19.17 -10.89 -12.27
CA GLU A 65 20.26 -9.94 -12.01
C GLU A 65 21.40 -10.61 -11.24
N SER A 66 22.63 -10.40 -11.66
CA SER A 66 23.79 -10.88 -10.93
C SER A 66 24.18 -9.88 -9.83
N LEU A 67 23.88 -10.27 -8.59
CA LEU A 67 24.08 -9.43 -7.41
C LEU A 67 25.33 -9.78 -6.71
N GLY A 68 26.36 -9.55 -6.53
CA GLY A 68 27.55 -9.97 -5.78
C GLY A 68 27.31 -10.20 -4.28
N VAL A 69 26.13 -10.72 -3.91
CA VAL A 69 25.76 -10.99 -2.51
C VAL A 69 26.52 -12.22 -2.01
N PRO A 70 27.30 -12.11 -0.93
CA PRO A 70 27.98 -13.25 -0.35
C PRO A 70 27.01 -14.34 0.08
N GLY A 71 27.24 -15.58 -0.33
CA GLY A 71 26.36 -16.72 0.00
C GLY A 71 25.19 -16.94 -0.96
N ALA A 72 25.02 -16.10 -1.99
CA ALA A 72 24.05 -16.37 -3.03
C ALA A 72 24.42 -17.58 -3.88
N ALA A 73 23.41 -18.42 -4.24
CA ALA A 73 23.59 -19.60 -5.08
C ALA A 73 23.68 -19.29 -6.57
N GLY A 74 23.26 -18.11 -6.99
CA GLY A 74 23.17 -17.72 -8.39
C GLY A 74 22.59 -16.32 -8.57
N PRO A 75 22.16 -15.96 -9.79
CA PRO A 75 21.54 -14.68 -10.04
C PRO A 75 20.22 -14.56 -9.29
N ALA A 76 19.91 -13.33 -8.85
CA ALA A 76 18.64 -13.02 -8.23
C ALA A 76 17.52 -12.94 -9.30
N GLU A 77 16.38 -13.50 -9.02
CA GLU A 77 15.20 -13.39 -9.86
C GLU A 77 14.46 -12.11 -9.54
N VAL A 78 14.12 -11.31 -10.57
CA VAL A 78 13.33 -10.11 -10.42
C VAL A 78 11.93 -10.34 -10.99
N SER A 79 10.93 -10.03 -10.21
CA SER A 79 9.53 -10.13 -10.62
C SER A 79 8.72 -8.97 -10.05
N THR A 80 7.53 -8.78 -10.58
CA THR A 80 6.58 -7.78 -10.07
C THR A 80 5.20 -8.39 -9.91
N ARG A 81 4.44 -7.85 -8.96
CA ARG A 81 3.02 -8.08 -8.81
C ARG A 81 2.29 -6.74 -8.93
N ILE A 82 1.27 -6.71 -9.76
CA ILE A 82 0.48 -5.52 -10.08
C ILE A 82 -0.90 -5.71 -9.49
N PHE A 83 -1.31 -4.82 -8.61
CA PHE A 83 -2.63 -4.81 -7.99
C PHE A 83 -3.53 -3.79 -8.69
N ASP A 84 -4.84 -4.08 -8.78
CA ASP A 84 -5.83 -3.23 -9.44
C ASP A 84 -6.00 -1.86 -8.77
N PHE A 85 -5.75 -1.76 -7.46
CA PHE A 85 -5.85 -0.53 -6.67
C PHE A 85 -4.61 0.38 -6.76
N GLY A 86 -3.85 0.32 -7.85
CA GLY A 86 -2.77 1.28 -8.12
C GLY A 86 -1.39 0.91 -7.56
N VAL A 87 -1.25 -0.23 -6.88
CA VAL A 87 0.03 -0.66 -6.29
C VAL A 87 0.79 -1.61 -7.20
N VAL A 88 2.09 -1.36 -7.32
CA VAL A 88 3.07 -2.24 -7.94
C VAL A 88 4.07 -2.71 -6.88
N SER A 89 4.16 -4.02 -6.67
CA SER A 89 5.17 -4.66 -5.82
C SER A 89 6.29 -5.20 -6.69
N LEU A 90 7.50 -4.68 -6.53
CA LEU A 90 8.71 -5.26 -7.11
C LEU A 90 9.35 -6.21 -6.12
N ARG A 91 9.80 -7.36 -6.60
CA ARG A 91 10.34 -8.43 -5.80
C ARG A 91 11.67 -8.91 -6.36
N VAL A 92 12.71 -8.94 -5.52
CA VAL A 92 14.02 -9.51 -5.82
C VAL A 92 14.23 -10.74 -4.95
N THR A 93 14.27 -11.92 -5.56
CA THR A 93 14.48 -13.21 -4.88
C THR A 93 15.93 -13.63 -5.06
N ILE A 94 16.67 -13.66 -3.98
CA ILE A 94 18.10 -14.03 -3.92
C ILE A 94 18.21 -15.43 -3.34
N PRO A 95 18.48 -16.46 -4.16
CA PRO A 95 18.62 -17.83 -3.68
C PRO A 95 19.90 -17.97 -2.83
N ALA A 96 19.78 -18.58 -1.67
CA ALA A 96 20.92 -18.90 -0.83
C ALA A 96 21.58 -20.21 -1.26
N ALA A 97 22.91 -20.28 -1.23
CA ALA A 97 23.62 -21.54 -1.34
C ALA A 97 23.26 -22.46 -0.17
N GLU A 98 23.52 -23.76 -0.31
CA GLU A 98 23.37 -24.71 0.79
C GLU A 98 24.40 -24.41 1.87
N MET A 99 23.95 -24.03 3.07
CA MET A 99 24.81 -23.51 4.11
C MET A 99 24.31 -23.86 5.53
N THR A 100 25.11 -23.58 6.55
CA THR A 100 24.68 -23.69 7.94
C THR A 100 23.71 -22.57 8.31
N TRP A 101 22.97 -22.73 9.41
CA TRP A 101 22.09 -21.67 9.91
C TRP A 101 22.82 -20.34 10.21
N ALA A 102 24.02 -20.42 10.78
CA ALA A 102 24.81 -19.22 11.07
C ALA A 102 25.24 -18.48 9.80
N GLU A 103 25.61 -19.22 8.75
CA GLU A 103 25.93 -18.64 7.44
C GLU A 103 24.68 -18.05 6.78
N PHE A 104 23.51 -18.71 6.90
CA PHE A 104 22.24 -18.18 6.41
C PHE A 104 21.84 -16.89 7.14
N THR A 105 22.05 -16.82 8.44
CA THR A 105 21.84 -15.59 9.21
C THR A 105 22.76 -14.46 8.72
N ALA A 106 24.02 -14.74 8.47
CA ALA A 106 24.96 -13.75 7.92
C ALA A 106 24.56 -13.31 6.51
N PHE A 107 24.12 -14.25 5.66
CA PHE A 107 23.58 -13.97 4.32
C PHE A 107 22.32 -13.09 4.40
N GLY A 108 21.34 -13.46 5.24
CA GLY A 108 20.11 -12.70 5.42
C GLY A 108 20.36 -11.25 5.87
N ASN A 109 21.21 -11.07 6.86
CA ASN A 109 21.60 -9.74 7.35
C ASN A 109 22.37 -8.91 6.29
N ALA A 110 23.18 -9.57 5.46
CA ALA A 110 23.86 -8.89 4.36
C ALA A 110 22.88 -8.40 3.29
N VAL A 111 21.80 -9.14 3.03
CA VAL A 111 20.72 -8.73 2.11
C VAL A 111 19.90 -7.61 2.72
N ASP A 112 19.49 -7.75 3.98
CA ASP A 112 18.54 -6.84 4.64
C ASP A 112 19.15 -5.45 4.87
N VAL A 113 20.37 -5.40 5.40
CA VAL A 113 20.99 -4.12 5.81
C VAL A 113 22.17 -3.72 4.93
N GLY A 114 22.81 -4.67 4.27
CA GLY A 114 24.11 -4.47 3.62
C GLY A 114 24.05 -4.21 2.11
N PHE A 115 22.92 -4.44 1.46
CA PHE A 115 22.84 -4.40 -0.01
C PHE A 115 21.81 -3.40 -0.52
N ASP A 116 22.27 -2.40 -1.28
CA ASP A 116 21.36 -1.41 -1.90
C ASP A 116 20.77 -1.94 -3.21
N LEU A 117 19.49 -2.31 -3.16
CA LEU A 117 18.70 -2.74 -4.33
C LEU A 117 17.97 -1.60 -5.02
N THR A 118 18.04 -0.37 -4.53
CA THR A 118 17.34 0.80 -5.08
C THR A 118 17.59 0.99 -6.58
N PRO A 119 18.84 0.88 -7.11
CA PRO A 119 19.06 1.06 -8.55
C PRO A 119 18.35 0.02 -9.43
N ILE A 120 18.12 -1.19 -8.89
CA ILE A 120 17.40 -2.25 -9.60
C ILE A 120 15.92 -1.95 -9.58
N PHE A 121 15.38 -1.63 -8.41
CA PHE A 121 13.98 -1.28 -8.25
C PHE A 121 13.58 -0.09 -9.13
N ASP A 122 14.36 0.99 -9.12
CA ASP A 122 14.07 2.20 -9.92
C ASP A 122 14.09 1.91 -11.42
N ARG A 123 15.07 1.15 -11.91
CA ARG A 123 15.17 0.76 -13.30
C ARG A 123 13.99 -0.12 -13.73
N GLN A 124 13.64 -1.12 -12.93
CA GLN A 124 12.56 -2.04 -13.24
C GLN A 124 11.20 -1.36 -13.16
N LEU A 125 10.99 -0.48 -12.18
CA LEU A 125 9.76 0.33 -12.08
C LEU A 125 9.59 1.21 -13.31
N ALA A 126 10.64 1.94 -13.71
CA ALA A 126 10.58 2.83 -14.86
C ALA A 126 10.26 2.07 -16.15
N SER A 127 10.90 0.91 -16.37
CA SER A 127 10.62 0.06 -17.54
C SER A 127 9.18 -0.48 -17.53
N LEU A 128 8.71 -0.96 -16.38
CA LEU A 128 7.36 -1.47 -16.22
C LEU A 128 6.32 -0.38 -16.50
N LEU A 129 6.47 0.79 -15.88
CA LEU A 129 5.53 1.91 -16.03
C LEU A 129 5.51 2.45 -17.47
N ALA A 130 6.63 2.47 -18.16
CA ALA A 130 6.65 2.84 -19.59
C ALA A 130 5.79 1.89 -20.44
N CYS A 131 5.74 0.60 -20.08
CA CYS A 131 4.94 -0.40 -20.76
C CYS A 131 3.44 -0.30 -20.42
N ILE A 132 3.09 -0.19 -19.13
CA ILE A 132 1.70 -0.26 -18.67
C ILE A 132 1.01 1.11 -18.52
N ALA A 133 1.68 2.23 -18.85
CA ALA A 133 1.13 3.59 -18.70
C ALA A 133 -0.32 3.75 -19.22
N PRO A 134 -0.71 3.17 -20.39
CA PRO A 134 -2.09 3.30 -20.87
C PRO A 134 -3.14 2.52 -20.06
N ALA A 135 -2.71 1.69 -19.10
CA ALA A 135 -3.58 0.91 -18.23
C ALA A 135 -3.68 1.54 -16.82
N VAL A 136 -2.93 2.61 -16.51
CA VAL A 136 -2.89 3.24 -15.19
C VAL A 136 -3.73 4.52 -15.20
N GLU A 137 -4.73 4.58 -14.35
CA GLU A 137 -5.53 5.78 -14.16
C GLU A 137 -4.80 6.77 -13.24
N ARG A 138 -4.78 8.05 -13.61
CA ARG A 138 -4.12 9.14 -12.86
C ARG A 138 -2.69 8.75 -12.46
N GLN A 139 -1.89 8.29 -13.42
CA GLN A 139 -0.52 7.84 -13.18
C GLN A 139 0.31 8.89 -12.46
N GLU A 140 0.73 8.57 -11.25
CA GLU A 140 1.62 9.38 -10.43
C GLU A 140 2.34 8.49 -9.41
N VAL A 141 3.65 8.38 -9.51
CA VAL A 141 4.43 7.61 -8.52
C VAL A 141 4.55 8.44 -7.24
N LYS A 142 3.96 7.93 -6.16
CA LYS A 142 4.02 8.59 -4.85
C LYS A 142 5.39 8.39 -4.21
N LYS A 143 5.76 9.31 -3.31
CA LYS A 143 7.06 9.27 -2.60
C LYS A 143 7.12 8.22 -1.50
N VAL A 144 5.96 7.83 -1.00
CA VAL A 144 5.85 6.80 0.05
C VAL A 144 6.04 5.44 -0.58
N THR A 145 6.92 4.65 -0.03
CA THR A 145 7.16 3.24 -0.41
C THR A 145 7.09 2.36 0.81
N GLU A 146 6.84 1.07 0.61
CA GLU A 146 6.96 0.04 1.64
C GLU A 146 8.05 -0.95 1.23
N ASP A 147 8.96 -1.22 2.16
CA ASP A 147 9.99 -2.23 2.03
C ASP A 147 9.71 -3.38 3.01
N TYR A 148 9.88 -4.61 2.56
CA TYR A 148 9.73 -5.78 3.42
C TYR A 148 10.66 -6.90 2.96
N VAL A 149 11.24 -7.65 3.90
CA VAL A 149 12.13 -8.77 3.59
C VAL A 149 11.54 -10.07 4.10
N VAL A 150 11.49 -11.10 3.27
CA VAL A 150 11.08 -12.44 3.66
C VAL A 150 12.26 -13.39 3.55
N PHE A 151 12.63 -14.00 4.67
CA PHE A 151 13.59 -15.11 4.72
C PHE A 151 12.82 -16.41 4.58
N ARG A 152 12.87 -17.01 3.39
CA ARG A 152 12.18 -18.27 3.09
C ARG A 152 13.13 -19.43 3.20
N ILE A 153 12.77 -20.42 4.01
CA ILE A 153 13.49 -21.67 4.19
C ILE A 153 12.67 -22.83 3.63
N THR A 154 13.27 -23.62 2.75
CA THR A 154 12.62 -24.78 2.13
C THR A 154 13.17 -26.11 2.63
N SER A 155 14.22 -26.10 3.47
CA SER A 155 14.74 -27.30 4.13
C SER A 155 14.10 -27.48 5.50
N ARG A 156 13.99 -28.74 5.95
CA ARG A 156 13.61 -29.01 7.33
C ARG A 156 14.70 -28.55 8.29
N LEU A 157 14.31 -27.76 9.26
CA LEU A 157 15.20 -27.30 10.32
C LEU A 157 15.13 -28.23 11.53
N SER A 158 16.22 -28.31 12.28
CA SER A 158 16.22 -29.03 13.57
C SER A 158 15.48 -28.22 14.63
N SER A 159 14.94 -28.92 15.66
CA SER A 159 14.29 -28.27 16.80
C SER A 159 15.16 -27.24 17.51
N ASP A 160 16.48 -27.42 17.49
CA ASP A 160 17.44 -26.48 18.10
C ASP A 160 17.55 -25.18 17.30
N THR A 161 17.37 -25.23 15.97
CA THR A 161 17.40 -24.03 15.10
C THR A 161 16.21 -23.10 15.36
N TRP A 162 15.08 -23.65 15.82
CA TRP A 162 13.85 -22.91 16.10
C TRP A 162 13.88 -22.15 17.45
N ARG A 163 14.96 -22.25 18.20
CA ARG A 163 15.12 -21.48 19.41
C ARG A 163 15.30 -20.00 19.10
N ASP A 164 14.73 -19.16 19.96
CA ASP A 164 14.75 -17.70 19.80
C ASP A 164 16.16 -17.13 19.69
N GLU A 165 17.11 -17.66 20.43
CA GLU A 165 18.53 -17.27 20.38
C GLU A 165 19.17 -17.46 19.01
N ASN A 166 18.63 -18.33 18.16
CA ASN A 166 19.08 -18.56 16.79
C ASN A 166 18.30 -17.72 15.76
N ILE A 167 17.04 -17.37 16.06
CA ILE A 167 16.15 -16.63 15.17
C ILE A 167 16.35 -15.11 15.33
N VAL A 168 16.52 -14.62 16.55
CA VAL A 168 16.73 -13.21 16.87
C VAL A 168 17.82 -12.55 16.02
N PRO A 169 19.02 -13.15 15.84
CA PRO A 169 20.06 -12.55 15.01
C PRO A 169 19.65 -12.36 13.55
N LEU A 170 18.80 -13.23 13.01
CA LEU A 170 18.31 -13.11 11.63
C LEU A 170 17.26 -12.00 11.50
N LEU A 171 16.22 -12.03 12.34
CA LEU A 171 15.07 -11.13 12.20
C LEU A 171 15.30 -9.72 12.76
N LEU A 172 16.11 -9.61 13.80
CA LEU A 172 16.33 -8.33 14.49
C LEU A 172 17.74 -7.78 14.28
N ASN A 173 18.60 -8.50 13.54
CA ASN A 173 20.02 -8.20 13.37
C ASN A 173 20.74 -7.92 14.71
N GLU A 174 20.24 -8.53 15.82
CA GLU A 174 20.75 -8.32 17.16
C GLU A 174 21.69 -9.48 17.53
N ARG A 175 22.94 -9.14 17.83
CA ARG A 175 23.98 -10.13 18.18
C ARG A 175 24.06 -10.40 19.67
N ARG A 176 23.53 -9.51 20.49
CA ARG A 176 23.50 -9.65 21.94
C ARG A 176 22.27 -10.44 22.37
N ALA A 177 22.43 -11.36 23.31
CA ALA A 177 21.31 -12.11 23.85
C ALA A 177 20.25 -11.19 24.47
N LEU A 178 19.02 -11.31 24.01
CA LEU A 178 17.88 -10.57 24.55
C LEU A 178 17.35 -11.24 25.81
N SER A 179 16.77 -10.47 26.71
CA SER A 179 15.99 -11.00 27.83
C SER A 179 14.72 -11.72 27.33
N ASP A 180 14.15 -12.63 28.13
CA ASP A 180 12.90 -13.31 27.79
C ASP A 180 11.76 -12.33 27.56
N ILE A 181 11.70 -11.24 28.34
CA ILE A 181 10.71 -10.18 28.18
C ILE A 181 10.85 -9.53 26.81
N ALA A 182 12.04 -9.08 26.45
CA ALA A 182 12.28 -8.43 25.16
C ALA A 182 11.99 -9.37 23.97
N ARG A 183 12.35 -10.66 24.08
CA ARG A 183 12.03 -11.64 23.03
C ARG A 183 10.54 -11.83 22.82
N ASN A 184 9.77 -11.94 23.91
CA ASN A 184 8.32 -12.10 23.84
C ASN A 184 7.62 -10.85 23.31
N GLU A 185 8.17 -9.66 23.54
CA GLU A 185 7.65 -8.41 23.01
C GLU A 185 8.01 -8.19 21.51
N LEU A 186 9.21 -8.59 21.10
CA LEU A 186 9.72 -8.36 19.75
C LEU A 186 9.32 -9.45 18.75
N LEU A 187 9.05 -10.67 19.22
CA LEU A 187 8.66 -11.81 18.39
C LEU A 187 7.33 -12.45 18.87
N PRO A 188 6.24 -11.66 19.04
CA PRO A 188 5.00 -12.20 19.56
C PRO A 188 4.19 -13.00 18.52
N HIS A 189 4.41 -12.72 17.23
CA HIS A 189 3.60 -13.24 16.13
C HIS A 189 4.27 -14.44 15.48
N ARG A 190 3.96 -15.63 16.04
CA ARG A 190 4.46 -16.93 15.58
C ARG A 190 3.30 -17.82 15.19
N PHE A 191 3.40 -18.45 14.04
CA PHE A 191 2.38 -19.31 13.48
C PHE A 191 3.01 -20.62 13.01
N SER A 192 2.32 -21.71 13.19
CA SER A 192 2.66 -23.02 12.68
C SER A 192 1.35 -23.76 12.44
N TYR A 193 1.23 -24.45 11.34
CA TYR A 193 0.09 -25.30 11.00
C TYR A 193 0.48 -26.78 11.05
N TYR A 194 1.65 -27.11 10.50
CA TYR A 194 2.24 -28.44 10.56
C TYR A 194 3.35 -28.51 11.62
N THR A 195 3.91 -29.71 11.82
CA THR A 195 4.98 -29.93 12.81
C THR A 195 6.34 -29.45 12.34
N ASP A 196 6.49 -29.12 11.06
CA ASP A 196 7.73 -28.78 10.40
C ASP A 196 7.68 -27.42 9.62
N ASP A 197 6.61 -26.66 9.81
CA ASP A 197 6.48 -25.28 9.35
C ASP A 197 6.64 -24.26 10.50
N LEU A 198 7.01 -23.04 10.15
CA LEU A 198 7.07 -21.93 11.09
C LEU A 198 7.01 -20.60 10.32
N THR A 199 6.11 -19.72 10.73
CA THR A 199 6.07 -18.34 10.26
C THR A 199 6.25 -17.39 11.45
N ILE A 200 7.20 -16.48 11.36
CA ILE A 200 7.41 -15.42 12.35
C ILE A 200 7.39 -14.08 11.63
N LEU A 201 6.58 -13.16 12.13
CA LEU A 201 6.41 -11.82 11.55
C LEU A 201 7.01 -10.77 12.47
N THR A 202 7.72 -9.82 11.85
CA THR A 202 8.14 -8.56 12.48
C THR A 202 7.67 -7.37 11.65
N TRP A 203 8.02 -6.16 12.06
CA TRP A 203 7.67 -4.94 11.35
C TRP A 203 8.29 -4.85 9.95
N ASP A 204 9.57 -5.21 9.81
CA ASP A 204 10.35 -5.01 8.59
C ASP A 204 10.58 -6.30 7.80
N ASN A 205 10.40 -7.47 8.46
CA ASN A 205 10.73 -8.74 7.83
C ASN A 205 9.91 -9.92 8.40
N ALA A 206 10.03 -11.06 7.73
CA ALA A 206 9.45 -12.33 8.19
C ALA A 206 10.42 -13.49 7.95
N LEU A 207 10.33 -14.50 8.82
CA LEU A 207 10.88 -15.83 8.59
C LEU A 207 9.74 -16.77 8.22
N ILE A 208 9.83 -17.43 7.07
CA ILE A 208 8.91 -18.47 6.62
C ILE A 208 9.71 -19.76 6.43
N VAL A 209 9.46 -20.74 7.27
CA VAL A 209 9.96 -22.11 7.11
C VAL A 209 8.85 -22.95 6.56
N GLU A 210 8.95 -23.33 5.31
CA GLU A 210 7.96 -24.13 4.59
C GLU A 210 8.69 -25.17 3.72
N PRO A 211 8.79 -26.43 4.20
CA PRO A 211 9.46 -27.49 3.45
C PRO A 211 8.73 -27.91 2.18
N SER A 212 7.42 -27.60 2.05
CA SER A 212 6.68 -27.79 0.81
C SER A 212 7.04 -26.67 -0.19
N ALA A 213 7.63 -27.04 -1.32
CA ALA A 213 8.14 -26.07 -2.30
C ALA A 213 7.04 -25.29 -3.02
N ASP A 214 5.81 -25.81 -3.03
CA ASP A 214 4.69 -25.29 -3.83
C ASP A 214 3.81 -24.29 -3.06
N ASP A 215 4.04 -24.08 -1.74
CA ASP A 215 3.24 -23.18 -0.92
C ASP A 215 3.88 -21.80 -0.82
N ALA A 216 3.29 -20.83 -1.51
CA ALA A 216 3.64 -19.41 -1.45
C ALA A 216 2.53 -18.54 -0.82
N ASP A 217 1.50 -19.16 -0.23
CA ASP A 217 0.30 -18.48 0.25
C ASP A 217 0.60 -17.50 1.38
N VAL A 218 1.44 -17.88 2.35
CA VAL A 218 1.88 -16.99 3.43
C VAL A 218 2.63 -15.78 2.88
N GLN A 219 3.55 -16.00 1.94
CA GLN A 219 4.32 -14.94 1.30
C GLN A 219 3.40 -13.97 0.54
N TYR A 220 2.39 -14.49 -0.15
CA TYR A 220 1.41 -13.69 -0.86
C TYR A 220 0.56 -12.83 0.09
N ILE A 221 0.09 -13.41 1.20
CA ILE A 221 -0.66 -12.70 2.23
C ILE A 221 0.13 -11.52 2.80
N LEU A 222 1.43 -11.71 3.06
CA LEU A 222 2.30 -10.65 3.59
C LEU A 222 2.52 -9.54 2.57
N GLU A 223 2.75 -9.89 1.30
CA GLU A 223 2.88 -8.91 0.23
C GLU A 223 1.59 -8.09 0.04
N PHE A 224 0.43 -8.76 0.12
CA PHE A 224 -0.87 -8.11 0.05
C PHE A 224 -1.12 -7.17 1.25
N ALA A 225 -0.77 -7.60 2.47
CA ALA A 225 -0.89 -6.77 3.67
C ALA A 225 0.00 -5.51 3.59
N ASN A 226 1.21 -5.64 3.04
CA ASN A 226 2.10 -4.51 2.79
C ASN A 226 1.55 -3.57 1.71
N ALA A 227 0.92 -4.10 0.66
CA ALA A 227 0.27 -3.28 -0.37
C ALA A 227 -0.86 -2.42 0.23
N GLN A 228 -1.65 -2.99 1.12
CA GLN A 228 -2.70 -2.25 1.83
C GLN A 228 -2.15 -1.23 2.82
N LEU A 229 -1.05 -1.55 3.53
CA LEU A 229 -0.37 -0.58 4.38
C LEU A 229 0.10 0.62 3.56
N LEU A 230 0.71 0.38 2.40
CA LEU A 230 1.16 1.44 1.50
C LEU A 230 0.00 2.38 1.13
N GLU A 231 -1.13 1.83 0.72
CA GLU A 231 -2.33 2.60 0.42
C GLU A 231 -2.77 3.49 1.58
N LEU A 232 -2.90 2.91 2.78
CA LEU A 232 -3.27 3.68 3.97
C LEU A 232 -2.29 4.84 4.25
N ARG A 233 -0.99 4.60 4.11
CA ARG A 233 0.05 5.62 4.32
C ARG A 233 0.03 6.71 3.24
N VAL A 234 -0.20 6.34 2.00
CA VAL A 234 -0.32 7.29 0.89
C VAL A 234 -1.52 8.21 1.10
N TYR A 235 -2.68 7.65 1.44
CA TYR A 235 -3.87 8.48 1.69
C TYR A 235 -3.75 9.34 2.94
N ASP A 236 -3.14 8.83 4.00
CA ASP A 236 -2.84 9.64 5.17
C ASP A 236 -1.97 10.86 4.81
N ALA A 237 -0.94 10.65 3.96
CA ALA A 237 -0.07 11.73 3.48
C ALA A 237 -0.80 12.70 2.53
N ILE A 238 -1.69 12.21 1.67
CA ILE A 238 -2.53 13.06 0.79
C ILE A 238 -3.43 13.96 1.64
N LEU A 239 -4.11 13.39 2.65
CA LEU A 239 -4.98 14.13 3.54
C LEU A 239 -4.20 15.16 4.37
N ASP A 240 -2.98 14.83 4.83
CA ASP A 240 -2.09 15.77 5.52
C ASP A 240 -1.68 16.95 4.63
N ALA A 241 -1.49 16.71 3.34
CA ALA A 241 -1.15 17.77 2.39
C ALA A 241 -2.36 18.64 2.00
N GLU A 242 -3.57 18.08 1.99
CA GLU A 242 -4.78 18.79 1.57
C GLU A 242 -5.44 19.59 2.72
N LEU A 243 -5.37 19.11 3.97
CA LEU A 243 -5.97 19.82 5.11
C LEU A 243 -5.48 21.27 5.26
N PRO A 244 -4.18 21.60 5.23
CA PRO A 244 -3.72 23.00 5.29
C PRO A 244 -4.23 23.84 4.14
N LYS A 245 -4.21 23.29 2.90
CA LYS A 245 -4.72 23.98 1.70
C LYS A 245 -6.21 24.30 1.82
N MET A 246 -6.97 23.36 2.39
CA MET A 246 -8.40 23.56 2.68
C MET A 246 -8.60 24.74 3.64
N TYR A 247 -7.85 24.79 4.77
CA TYR A 247 -7.94 25.91 5.71
C TYR A 247 -7.57 27.24 5.08
N ASP A 248 -6.52 27.29 4.27
CA ASP A 248 -6.09 28.50 3.55
C ASP A 248 -7.20 28.95 2.58
N ARG A 249 -7.77 28.04 1.79
CA ARG A 249 -8.87 28.35 0.88
C ARG A 249 -10.11 28.87 1.61
N VAL A 250 -10.46 28.27 2.74
CA VAL A 250 -11.57 28.72 3.60
C VAL A 250 -11.29 30.10 4.17
N ALA A 251 -10.07 30.35 4.67
CA ALA A 251 -9.68 31.65 5.22
C ALA A 251 -9.74 32.79 4.18
N VAL A 252 -9.32 32.50 2.95
CA VAL A 252 -9.37 33.46 1.81
C VAL A 252 -10.80 33.64 1.30
N ALA A 253 -11.67 32.65 1.45
CA ALA A 253 -13.06 32.71 1.02
C ALA A 253 -13.98 33.48 1.97
N ARG A 254 -13.58 33.74 3.24
CA ARG A 254 -14.34 34.57 4.19
C ARG A 254 -14.47 36.00 3.69
N PRO A 255 -15.67 36.51 3.44
CA PRO A 255 -15.89 37.68 2.61
C PRO A 255 -15.69 39.01 3.35
N ARG A 256 -15.15 39.96 2.62
CA ARG A 256 -15.33 41.40 2.86
C ARG A 256 -16.32 42.04 1.88
N GLY A 257 -17.22 41.26 1.24
CA GLY A 257 -18.22 41.80 0.31
C GLY A 257 -19.02 40.74 -0.43
N ALA A 258 -20.32 40.85 -0.45
CA ALA A 258 -21.33 39.82 -0.79
C ALA A 258 -21.47 39.37 -2.24
N GLY A 259 -20.69 39.83 -3.20
CA GLY A 259 -21.08 39.70 -4.62
C GLY A 259 -20.26 38.74 -5.49
N LEU A 260 -18.98 38.49 -5.18
CA LEU A 260 -18.04 37.81 -6.11
C LEU A 260 -17.71 36.36 -5.77
N LEU A 261 -18.38 35.76 -4.78
CA LEU A 261 -17.91 34.56 -4.08
C LEU A 261 -18.59 33.25 -4.53
N ARG A 262 -19.67 33.34 -5.31
CA ARG A 262 -20.50 32.15 -5.70
C ARG A 262 -19.70 31.05 -6.41
N GLY A 263 -18.78 31.41 -7.31
CA GLY A 263 -18.01 30.41 -8.07
C GLY A 263 -16.87 29.77 -7.27
N ARG A 264 -16.30 30.49 -6.29
CA ARG A 264 -15.15 30.01 -5.51
C ARG A 264 -15.54 28.97 -4.47
N TYR A 265 -16.65 29.16 -3.76
CA TYR A 265 -17.17 28.15 -2.83
C TYR A 265 -17.56 26.85 -3.53
N ALA A 266 -18.20 26.94 -4.69
CA ALA A 266 -18.62 25.76 -5.45
C ALA A 266 -17.42 24.89 -5.89
N LEU A 267 -16.30 25.51 -6.27
CA LEU A 267 -15.09 24.79 -6.63
C LEU A 267 -14.43 24.11 -5.41
N ILE A 268 -14.32 24.82 -4.30
CA ILE A 268 -13.79 24.25 -3.05
C ILE A 268 -14.63 23.06 -2.58
N LEU A 269 -15.98 23.21 -2.63
CA LEU A 269 -16.90 22.15 -2.25
C LEU A 269 -16.77 20.92 -3.16
N ALA A 270 -16.60 21.12 -4.48
CA ALA A 270 -16.40 20.03 -5.43
C ALA A 270 -15.06 19.29 -5.19
N ASP A 271 -13.98 20.04 -4.95
CA ASP A 271 -12.67 19.45 -4.63
C ASP A 271 -12.72 18.61 -3.34
N LEU A 272 -13.39 19.13 -2.29
CA LEU A 272 -13.55 18.41 -1.02
C LEU A 272 -14.42 17.17 -1.16
N GLN A 273 -15.49 17.23 -1.97
CA GLN A 273 -16.34 16.07 -2.23
C GLN A 273 -15.57 14.96 -2.96
N ALA A 274 -14.77 15.31 -3.97
CA ALA A 274 -13.94 14.35 -4.68
C ALA A 274 -12.94 13.67 -3.74
N LEU A 275 -12.25 14.45 -2.90
CA LEU A 275 -11.29 13.91 -1.93
C LEU A 275 -11.95 12.97 -0.92
N VAL A 276 -13.13 13.32 -0.41
CA VAL A 276 -13.89 12.46 0.52
C VAL A 276 -14.35 11.18 -0.18
N ALA A 277 -14.80 11.27 -1.44
CA ALA A 277 -15.26 10.11 -2.20
C ALA A 277 -14.09 9.13 -2.46
N ASP A 278 -12.97 9.62 -3.01
CA ASP A 278 -11.77 8.83 -3.31
C ASP A 278 -11.26 8.12 -2.04
N SER A 279 -11.17 8.86 -0.92
CA SER A 279 -10.67 8.30 0.36
C SER A 279 -11.65 7.32 1.01
N THR A 280 -12.97 7.52 0.86
CA THR A 280 -13.99 6.60 1.41
C THR A 280 -13.98 5.28 0.63
N GLU A 281 -13.86 5.33 -0.69
CA GLU A 281 -13.75 4.14 -1.54
C GLU A 281 -12.56 3.28 -1.15
N LEU A 282 -11.41 3.90 -0.84
CA LEU A 282 -10.24 3.18 -0.38
C LEU A 282 -10.49 2.44 0.94
N VAL A 283 -11.03 3.15 1.95
CA VAL A 283 -11.31 2.55 3.26
C VAL A 283 -12.23 1.33 3.10
N GLU A 284 -13.23 1.41 2.23
CA GLU A 284 -14.13 0.28 1.91
C GLU A 284 -13.39 -0.87 1.21
N ARG A 285 -12.45 -0.58 0.29
CA ARG A 285 -11.63 -1.62 -0.37
C ARG A 285 -10.75 -2.37 0.65
N VAL A 286 -10.11 -1.65 1.56
CA VAL A 286 -9.30 -2.25 2.66
C VAL A 286 -10.17 -3.10 3.58
N GLU A 287 -11.40 -2.68 3.89
CA GLU A 287 -12.34 -3.47 4.70
C GLU A 287 -12.84 -4.74 3.99
N SER A 288 -13.12 -4.64 2.70
CA SER A 288 -13.55 -5.79 1.88
C SER A 288 -12.47 -6.84 1.77
N ALA A 289 -11.22 -6.44 1.83
CA ALA A 289 -10.06 -7.34 1.79
C ALA A 289 -9.91 -8.22 3.04
N LEU A 290 -10.59 -7.94 4.14
CA LEU A 290 -10.65 -8.84 5.31
C LEU A 290 -11.33 -10.19 5.03
N LYS A 291 -12.02 -10.34 3.89
CA LYS A 291 -12.59 -11.59 3.39
C LYS A 291 -11.69 -12.32 2.38
N VAL A 292 -10.41 -12.01 2.39
CA VAL A 292 -9.43 -12.47 1.39
C VAL A 292 -9.23 -13.98 1.39
N THR A 293 -9.48 -14.67 2.49
CA THR A 293 -9.27 -16.12 2.57
C THR A 293 -10.29 -16.81 3.49
N ASP A 294 -10.75 -17.98 3.04
CA ASP A 294 -11.54 -18.90 3.87
C ASP A 294 -10.64 -19.79 4.77
N ASP A 295 -9.33 -19.76 4.55
CA ASP A 295 -8.36 -20.48 5.36
C ASP A 295 -8.09 -19.75 6.68
N VAL A 296 -8.42 -20.40 7.79
CA VAL A 296 -8.30 -19.83 9.14
C VAL A 296 -6.84 -19.53 9.50
N TYR A 297 -5.88 -20.32 9.02
CA TYR A 297 -4.46 -20.11 9.30
C TYR A 297 -3.95 -18.87 8.61
N LEU A 298 -4.21 -18.73 7.31
CA LEU A 298 -3.85 -17.56 6.54
C LEU A 298 -4.55 -16.28 7.02
N ALA A 299 -5.83 -16.39 7.41
CA ALA A 299 -6.56 -15.25 7.98
C ALA A 299 -5.95 -14.75 9.31
N ARG A 300 -5.41 -15.66 10.14
CA ARG A 300 -4.69 -15.26 11.36
C ARG A 300 -3.37 -14.57 11.06
N ILE A 301 -2.60 -15.05 10.08
CA ILE A 301 -1.35 -14.42 9.64
C ILE A 301 -1.63 -13.02 9.09
N TYR A 302 -2.63 -12.89 8.22
CA TYR A 302 -3.05 -11.62 7.66
C TYR A 302 -3.46 -10.60 8.72
N THR A 303 -4.29 -11.03 9.68
CA THR A 303 -4.73 -10.17 10.79
C THR A 303 -3.54 -9.71 11.63
N ALA A 304 -2.60 -10.60 11.91
CA ALA A 304 -1.40 -10.26 12.67
C ALA A 304 -0.47 -9.31 11.89
N ALA A 305 -0.32 -9.50 10.57
CA ALA A 305 0.44 -8.58 9.74
C ALA A 305 -0.15 -7.16 9.79
N LEU A 306 -1.48 -7.02 9.62
CA LEU A 306 -2.16 -5.73 9.74
C LEU A 306 -2.04 -5.11 11.15
N GLU A 307 -1.98 -5.94 12.20
CA GLU A 307 -1.77 -5.48 13.58
C GLU A 307 -0.35 -4.95 13.78
N ILE A 308 0.68 -5.69 13.33
CA ILE A 308 2.08 -5.27 13.35
C ILE A 308 2.25 -3.96 12.58
N PHE A 309 1.65 -3.86 11.40
CA PHE A 309 1.71 -2.68 10.52
C PHE A 309 0.86 -1.51 11.01
N ARG A 310 0.22 -1.64 12.19
CA ARG A 310 -0.64 -0.59 12.78
C ARG A 310 -1.75 -0.14 11.83
N GLY A 311 -2.31 -1.06 11.05
CA GLY A 311 -3.33 -0.75 10.06
C GLY A 311 -4.57 -0.08 10.65
N ARG A 312 -4.95 -0.43 11.89
CA ARG A 312 -6.06 0.21 12.61
C ARG A 312 -5.77 1.65 12.98
N GLU A 313 -4.54 1.96 13.38
CA GLU A 313 -4.10 3.32 13.74
C GLU A 313 -4.08 4.23 12.50
N TRP A 314 -3.55 3.75 11.38
CA TRP A 314 -3.58 4.46 10.11
C TRP A 314 -5.01 4.75 9.65
N ARG A 315 -5.90 3.74 9.69
CA ARG A 315 -7.32 3.92 9.37
C ARG A 315 -7.97 4.96 10.26
N ALA A 316 -7.78 4.86 11.58
CA ALA A 316 -8.34 5.84 12.53
C ALA A 316 -7.81 7.26 12.30
N ALA A 317 -6.58 7.42 11.82
CA ALA A 317 -6.03 8.71 11.43
C ALA A 317 -6.72 9.26 10.18
N ILE A 318 -6.91 8.44 9.15
CA ILE A 318 -7.64 8.77 7.92
C ILE A 318 -9.08 9.19 8.26
N ASP A 319 -9.82 8.39 9.03
CA ASP A 319 -11.21 8.66 9.41
C ASP A 319 -11.37 10.01 10.14
N ARG A 320 -10.44 10.32 11.05
CA ARG A 320 -10.42 11.62 11.73
C ARG A 320 -10.21 12.79 10.75
N LYS A 321 -9.27 12.64 9.81
CA LYS A 321 -9.00 13.67 8.81
C LYS A 321 -10.19 13.86 7.86
N LEU A 322 -10.84 12.76 7.45
CA LEU A 322 -12.06 12.79 6.66
C LEU A 322 -13.23 13.46 7.41
N SER A 323 -13.37 13.19 8.70
CA SER A 323 -14.39 13.85 9.53
C SER A 323 -14.19 15.38 9.56
N ILE A 324 -12.94 15.86 9.72
CA ILE A 324 -12.61 17.29 9.66
C ILE A 324 -12.98 17.90 8.29
N ILE A 325 -12.69 17.19 7.22
CA ILE A 325 -13.04 17.63 5.85
C ILE A 325 -14.55 17.72 5.68
N ARG A 326 -15.30 16.69 6.13
CA ARG A 326 -16.77 16.66 6.05
C ARG A 326 -17.39 17.79 6.88
N GLU A 327 -16.93 18.00 8.11
CA GLU A 327 -17.41 19.10 8.97
C GLU A 327 -17.16 20.47 8.34
N THR A 328 -15.98 20.65 7.72
CA THR A 328 -15.65 21.88 7.01
C THR A 328 -16.53 22.08 5.78
N TYR A 329 -16.80 21.00 5.05
CA TYR A 329 -17.72 21.00 3.91
C TYR A 329 -19.12 21.43 4.34
N ASP A 330 -19.66 20.84 5.40
CA ASP A 330 -21.00 21.15 5.93
C ASP A 330 -21.11 22.61 6.38
N MET A 331 -20.08 23.12 7.06
CA MET A 331 -19.99 24.52 7.45
C MET A 331 -20.02 25.45 6.23
N LEU A 332 -19.17 25.19 5.23
CA LEU A 332 -19.13 26.01 3.99
C LEU A 332 -20.42 25.93 3.19
N ASN A 333 -21.05 24.78 3.12
CA ASN A 333 -22.32 24.61 2.45
C ASN A 333 -23.43 25.40 3.17
N ALA A 334 -23.47 25.37 4.49
CA ALA A 334 -24.41 26.16 5.30
C ALA A 334 -24.19 27.67 5.11
N GLU A 335 -22.94 28.15 5.13
CA GLU A 335 -22.60 29.57 4.87
C GLU A 335 -23.02 29.97 3.43
N SER A 336 -22.78 29.11 2.44
CA SER A 336 -23.19 29.35 1.06
C SER A 336 -24.71 29.45 0.91
N GLN A 337 -25.48 28.62 1.61
CA GLN A 337 -26.93 28.66 1.62
C GLN A 337 -27.46 29.91 2.30
N ALA A 338 -26.91 30.29 3.48
CA ALA A 338 -27.27 31.51 4.17
C ALA A 338 -27.04 32.76 3.31
N ALA A 339 -25.87 32.85 2.66
CA ALA A 339 -25.53 33.96 1.77
C ALA A 339 -26.47 34.02 0.54
N ARG A 340 -27.00 32.90 0.05
CA ARG A 340 -28.03 32.88 -1.01
C ARG A 340 -29.37 33.40 -0.50
N SER A 341 -29.76 33.02 0.71
CA SER A 341 -30.99 33.48 1.33
C SER A 341 -30.97 34.99 1.54
N GLU A 342 -29.90 35.52 2.13
CA GLU A 342 -29.71 36.97 2.33
C GLU A 342 -29.72 37.74 0.99
N ALA A 343 -29.10 37.22 -0.05
CA ALA A 343 -29.10 37.86 -1.38
C ALA A 343 -30.50 37.88 -2.01
N LEU A 344 -31.31 36.83 -1.82
CA LEU A 344 -32.68 36.78 -2.29
C LEU A 344 -33.59 37.77 -1.52
N GLU A 345 -33.43 37.85 -0.19
CA GLU A 345 -34.12 38.82 0.66
C GLU A 345 -33.83 40.25 0.23
N LEU A 346 -32.54 40.57 0.01
CA LEU A 346 -32.13 41.88 -0.46
C LEU A 346 -32.68 42.19 -1.85
N LEU A 347 -32.72 41.23 -2.76
CA LEU A 347 -33.33 41.39 -4.08
C LEU A 347 -34.80 41.69 -3.97
N ILE A 348 -35.54 40.99 -3.11
CA ILE A 348 -36.95 41.22 -2.87
C ILE A 348 -37.21 42.64 -2.33
N VAL A 349 -36.39 43.09 -1.35
CA VAL A 349 -36.46 44.44 -0.80
C VAL A 349 -36.22 45.49 -1.89
N VAL A 350 -35.23 45.29 -2.74
CA VAL A 350 -34.91 46.20 -3.86
C VAL A 350 -36.06 46.24 -4.87
N LEU A 351 -36.67 45.11 -5.21
CA LEU A 351 -37.83 45.04 -6.10
C LEU A 351 -39.05 45.78 -5.53
N ILE A 352 -39.33 45.59 -4.25
CA ILE A 352 -40.43 46.29 -3.54
C ILE A 352 -40.20 47.81 -3.56
N MET A 353 -38.95 48.23 -3.23
CA MET A 353 -38.59 49.67 -3.29
C MET A 353 -38.75 50.23 -4.71
N LEU A 354 -38.34 49.49 -5.73
CA LEU A 354 -38.49 49.89 -7.14
C LEU A 354 -39.96 50.04 -7.51
N GLU A 355 -40.82 49.11 -7.09
CA GLU A 355 -42.25 49.13 -7.33
C GLU A 355 -42.92 50.35 -6.66
N ILE A 356 -42.56 50.67 -5.43
CA ILE A 356 -43.05 51.87 -4.71
C ILE A 356 -42.61 53.14 -5.44
N VAL A 357 -41.36 53.24 -5.86
CA VAL A 357 -40.87 54.42 -6.63
C VAL A 357 -41.59 54.57 -7.96
N LEU A 358 -41.77 53.48 -8.70
CA LEU A 358 -42.54 53.48 -9.97
C LEU A 358 -44.03 53.88 -9.73
N ALA A 359 -44.66 53.36 -8.70
CA ALA A 359 -46.05 53.73 -8.37
C ALA A 359 -46.21 55.22 -7.99
N ILE A 360 -45.20 55.81 -7.37
CA ILE A 360 -45.21 57.25 -7.06
C ILE A 360 -44.97 58.10 -8.32
N LEU A 361 -44.04 57.68 -9.22
CA LEU A 361 -43.72 58.37 -10.47
C LEU A 361 -44.86 58.32 -11.48
N LEU A 362 -45.62 57.22 -11.54
CA LEU A 362 -46.78 57.05 -12.46
C LEU A 362 -48.03 57.71 -11.93
N ARG A 363 -48.05 58.24 -10.70
CA ARG A 363 -49.18 58.97 -10.08
C ARG A 363 -49.05 60.48 -10.22
N HIS A 364 -47.94 60.97 -10.72
CA HIS A 364 -47.67 62.34 -11.12
C HIS A 364 -47.63 62.47 -12.66
#